data_d158ffeae1923f76d67d93c7bc6931e8
#
_entry.id   d158ffeae1923f76d67d93c7bc6931e8
#
_cell.length_a   1.000
_cell.length_b   1.000
_cell.length_c   1.000
_cell.angle_alpha   90.00
_cell.angle_beta   90.00
_cell.angle_gamma   90.00
#
_symmetry.space_group_name_H-M   'P 1'
#
loop_
_entity.id
_entity.type
_entity.pdbx_description
1 polymer ?
#
loop_
_entity_poly.entity_id
_entity_poly.type
_entity_poly.pdbx_seq_one_letter_code
_entity_poly.pdbx_strand_id
1 'polypeptide(L)'
;MKRLIAAALAAGSLVAGSSAAQVALKPETPNLLFWSAEQQARWYPAMETVYQTRPIAAGDRVHALPLSGRTLDPVFTHAGRTWTVDEYMATYRVSGLLVIRDGRVLLEKYGLGRRPQDRWTSFSVAKSVTAILVGAAIQDGRIKSLQTPVTDILPELRGSAYDGVTLRQLLMMSSGVRWSEDYSDPNSDVAKGPTEGVKLAQGQPGLNPVVAYMRTLPRAHAPGTKFNYNTGETDLVGILLARAVGMGLADYASEKIWKPYGMEMEGAWVTDPGGLERGGCCISMTLRDYGRVGQFVLDEGVIDGHPVLPPGWALEATSKQIENGQAGYGYFWWMQPNGAYQATGIFGQSITTFREDRIIIVVNSAWPKSGGPDLRDGRTALINALRQAAIAPAP
;
A
#
# COMPACT_ATOMS: atom_id res chain seq x y z
N MET A 1 -43.78 32.15 -69.64
CA MET A 1 -44.22 31.27 -68.57
C MET A 1 -42.96 30.86 -67.79
N LYS A 2 -42.68 31.57 -66.69
CA LYS A 2 -41.50 31.32 -65.84
C LYS A 2 -41.98 30.61 -64.54
N ARG A 3 -41.54 29.45 -64.29
CA ARG A 3 -41.80 28.71 -63.02
C ARG A 3 -40.67 29.02 -62.01
N LEU A 4 -41.06 29.65 -60.92
CA LEU A 4 -40.22 29.83 -59.72
C LEU A 4 -40.20 28.55 -58.92
N ILE A 5 -39.00 28.09 -58.64
CA ILE A 5 -38.75 26.98 -57.68
C ILE A 5 -38.28 27.63 -56.35
N ALA A 6 -39.10 27.47 -55.31
CA ALA A 6 -38.72 27.88 -53.97
C ALA A 6 -37.89 26.82 -53.29
N ALA A 7 -36.67 27.17 -52.90
CA ALA A 7 -35.81 26.30 -52.07
C ALA A 7 -36.08 26.58 -50.59
N ALA A 8 -36.54 25.58 -49.86
CA ALA A 8 -36.66 25.62 -48.40
C ALA A 8 -35.31 25.30 -47.74
N LEU A 9 -34.74 26.28 -47.07
CA LEU A 9 -33.60 26.10 -46.17
C LEU A 9 -34.09 25.53 -44.84
N ALA A 10 -33.73 24.29 -44.54
CA ALA A 10 -33.85 23.70 -43.21
C ALA A 10 -32.66 24.15 -42.33
N ALA A 11 -32.93 25.02 -41.37
CA ALA A 11 -31.95 25.38 -40.33
C ALA A 11 -31.89 24.27 -39.28
N GLY A 12 -30.87 23.45 -39.35
CA GLY A 12 -30.54 22.49 -38.31
C GLY A 12 -29.86 23.17 -37.14
N SER A 13 -30.53 23.29 -36.01
CA SER A 13 -29.97 23.80 -34.77
C SER A 13 -29.04 22.73 -34.16
N LEU A 14 -27.72 22.92 -34.30
CA LEU A 14 -26.72 22.22 -33.54
C LEU A 14 -26.80 22.67 -32.08
N VAL A 15 -27.41 21.88 -31.23
CA VAL A 15 -27.25 22.00 -29.77
C VAL A 15 -25.85 21.52 -29.42
N ALA A 16 -24.93 22.45 -29.27
CA ALA A 16 -23.62 22.19 -28.68
C ALA A 16 -23.83 21.88 -27.18
N GLY A 17 -23.88 20.60 -26.86
CA GLY A 17 -23.79 20.15 -25.48
C GLY A 17 -22.44 20.53 -24.90
N SER A 18 -22.36 21.63 -24.17
CA SER A 18 -21.21 21.94 -23.32
C SER A 18 -21.12 20.89 -22.22
N SER A 19 -20.23 19.90 -22.38
CA SER A 19 -19.76 19.10 -21.27
C SER A 19 -18.96 20.03 -20.35
N ALA A 20 -19.64 20.61 -19.35
CA ALA A 20 -18.94 21.22 -18.23
C ALA A 20 -18.07 20.13 -17.59
N ALA A 21 -16.77 20.19 -17.86
CA ALA A 21 -15.82 19.40 -17.10
C ALA A 21 -16.06 19.72 -15.62
N GLN A 22 -16.59 18.76 -14.87
CA GLN A 22 -16.74 18.91 -13.43
C GLN A 22 -15.34 19.13 -12.87
N VAL A 23 -15.03 20.38 -12.52
CA VAL A 23 -13.83 20.70 -11.77
C VAL A 23 -13.91 19.89 -10.49
N ALA A 24 -13.06 18.87 -10.36
CA ALA A 24 -13.00 18.05 -9.17
C ALA A 24 -12.62 18.97 -8.01
N LEU A 25 -13.58 19.28 -7.15
CA LEU A 25 -13.35 20.08 -5.96
C LEU A 25 -12.35 19.30 -5.08
N LYS A 26 -11.17 19.90 -4.82
CA LYS A 26 -10.19 19.34 -3.87
C LYS A 26 -10.84 19.22 -2.49
N PRO A 27 -10.43 18.24 -1.65
CA PRO A 27 -10.96 18.12 -0.31
C PRO A 27 -10.66 19.38 0.50
N GLU A 28 -11.65 19.84 1.27
CA GLU A 28 -11.51 21.00 2.17
C GLU A 28 -10.40 20.80 3.19
N THR A 29 -10.21 19.54 3.63
CA THR A 29 -9.13 19.13 4.52
C THR A 29 -8.00 18.51 3.70
N PRO A 30 -6.84 19.17 3.52
CA PRO A 30 -5.76 18.68 2.67
C PRO A 30 -5.07 17.43 3.24
N ASN A 31 -5.07 17.24 4.57
CA ASN A 31 -4.45 16.08 5.21
C ASN A 31 -5.42 14.88 5.23
N LEU A 32 -5.09 13.83 4.49
CA LEU A 32 -5.91 12.62 4.36
C LEU A 32 -6.17 11.87 5.69
N LEU A 33 -5.38 12.13 6.73
CA LEU A 33 -5.58 11.51 8.03
C LEU A 33 -6.87 11.99 8.72
N PHE A 34 -7.36 13.18 8.33
CA PHE A 34 -8.52 13.84 8.95
C PHE A 34 -9.73 13.91 8.02
N TRP A 35 -9.75 13.12 6.93
CA TRP A 35 -10.89 13.10 6.01
C TRP A 35 -12.14 12.49 6.65
N SER A 36 -13.29 13.14 6.39
CA SER A 36 -14.60 12.59 6.74
C SER A 36 -14.88 11.28 5.97
N ALA A 37 -15.89 10.55 6.42
CA ALA A 37 -16.33 9.32 5.77
C ALA A 37 -16.67 9.52 4.28
N GLU A 38 -17.29 10.66 3.93
CA GLU A 38 -17.64 11.02 2.55
C GLU A 38 -16.38 11.37 1.74
N GLN A 39 -15.47 12.13 2.33
CA GLN A 39 -14.18 12.46 1.70
C GLN A 39 -13.36 11.19 1.43
N GLN A 40 -13.32 10.25 2.39
CA GLN A 40 -12.65 8.95 2.21
C GLN A 40 -13.25 8.16 1.05
N ALA A 41 -14.58 7.98 1.01
CA ALA A 41 -15.24 7.23 -0.06
C ALA A 41 -15.01 7.87 -1.43
N ARG A 42 -14.96 9.20 -1.49
CA ARG A 42 -14.76 9.97 -2.74
C ARG A 42 -13.30 9.94 -3.20
N TRP A 43 -12.32 10.13 -2.29
CA TRP A 43 -10.94 10.43 -2.67
C TRP A 43 -9.99 9.24 -2.57
N TYR A 44 -10.31 8.19 -1.78
CA TYR A 44 -9.46 6.99 -1.74
C TYR A 44 -9.34 6.28 -3.11
N PRO A 45 -10.37 6.23 -3.96
CA PRO A 45 -10.23 5.72 -5.32
C PRO A 45 -9.57 6.70 -6.31
N ALA A 46 -9.36 7.96 -5.94
CA ALA A 46 -8.92 9.03 -6.84
C ALA A 46 -7.79 9.89 -6.23
N MET A 47 -6.84 9.26 -5.55
CA MET A 47 -5.73 9.95 -4.84
C MET A 47 -4.91 10.86 -5.75
N GLU A 48 -4.74 10.51 -7.01
CA GLU A 48 -4.01 11.28 -8.01
C GLU A 48 -4.67 12.63 -8.37
N THR A 49 -5.94 12.82 -8.02
CA THR A 49 -6.61 14.11 -8.20
C THR A 49 -6.33 15.09 -7.05
N VAL A 50 -5.85 14.56 -5.92
CA VAL A 50 -5.58 15.31 -4.69
C VAL A 50 -4.10 15.51 -4.45
N TYR A 51 -3.32 14.46 -4.66
CA TYR A 51 -1.88 14.43 -4.40
C TYR A 51 -1.10 14.26 -5.69
N GLN A 52 0.13 14.75 -5.70
CA GLN A 52 1.07 14.42 -6.76
C GLN A 52 1.43 12.92 -6.68
N THR A 53 1.35 12.24 -7.82
CA THR A 53 1.64 10.81 -7.94
C THR A 53 2.54 10.54 -9.13
N ARG A 54 3.21 9.38 -9.10
CA ARG A 54 3.85 8.78 -10.28
C ARG A 54 3.11 7.53 -10.69
N PRO A 55 2.84 7.32 -11.97
CA PRO A 55 2.21 6.09 -12.45
C PRO A 55 3.16 4.90 -12.30
N ILE A 56 2.61 3.74 -11.91
CA ILE A 56 3.30 2.46 -11.98
C ILE A 56 2.75 1.76 -13.20
N ALA A 57 3.47 1.83 -14.31
CA ALA A 57 2.96 1.32 -15.59
C ALA A 57 2.79 -0.21 -15.55
N ALA A 58 1.63 -0.69 -16.00
CA ALA A 58 1.36 -2.10 -16.26
C ALA A 58 1.92 -2.51 -17.62
N GLY A 59 2.05 -3.84 -17.84
CA GLY A 59 2.39 -4.43 -19.14
C GLY A 59 1.15 -4.93 -19.88
N ASP A 60 1.39 -5.58 -21.02
CA ASP A 60 0.32 -6.17 -21.82
C ASP A 60 -0.14 -7.54 -21.28
N ARG A 61 0.70 -8.17 -20.46
CA ARG A 61 0.39 -9.45 -19.82
C ARG A 61 -0.33 -9.23 -18.51
N VAL A 62 -1.36 -10.05 -18.24
CA VAL A 62 -2.06 -10.07 -16.94
C VAL A 62 -1.90 -11.44 -16.30
N HIS A 63 -1.39 -11.48 -15.07
CA HIS A 63 -1.38 -12.69 -14.25
C HIS A 63 -2.82 -13.08 -13.93
N ALA A 64 -3.28 -14.20 -14.51
CA ALA A 64 -4.67 -14.62 -14.40
C ALA A 64 -5.05 -14.98 -12.96
N LEU A 65 -6.17 -14.45 -12.49
CA LEU A 65 -6.85 -14.87 -11.26
C LEU A 65 -8.22 -15.40 -11.63
N PRO A 66 -8.30 -16.66 -12.13
CA PRO A 66 -9.58 -17.24 -12.56
C PRO A 66 -10.50 -17.48 -11.36
N LEU A 67 -11.82 -17.45 -11.61
CA LEU A 67 -12.79 -17.84 -10.61
C LEU A 67 -12.68 -19.34 -10.31
N SER A 68 -12.86 -19.72 -9.05
CA SER A 68 -12.76 -21.12 -8.60
C SER A 68 -13.96 -21.96 -8.98
N GLY A 69 -15.10 -21.32 -9.31
CA GLY A 69 -16.41 -21.97 -9.42
C GLY A 69 -17.10 -22.22 -8.06
N ARG A 70 -16.41 -21.96 -6.96
CA ARG A 70 -16.94 -22.01 -5.59
C ARG A 70 -17.07 -20.59 -5.05
N THR A 71 -18.19 -20.30 -4.38
CA THR A 71 -18.42 -19.02 -3.70
C THR A 71 -18.39 -19.21 -2.19
N LEU A 72 -17.82 -18.25 -1.46
CA LEU A 72 -17.80 -18.22 0.00
C LEU A 72 -18.83 -17.23 0.52
N ASP A 73 -19.61 -17.63 1.51
CA ASP A 73 -20.52 -16.75 2.24
C ASP A 73 -20.63 -17.20 3.71
N PRO A 74 -19.52 -17.13 4.47
CA PRO A 74 -19.53 -17.55 5.86
C PRO A 74 -20.33 -16.58 6.73
N VAL A 75 -20.96 -17.15 7.75
CA VAL A 75 -21.52 -16.44 8.89
C VAL A 75 -20.54 -16.58 10.05
N PHE A 76 -20.30 -15.51 10.80
CA PHE A 76 -19.35 -15.52 11.91
C PHE A 76 -19.81 -14.65 13.09
N THR A 77 -19.21 -14.89 14.27
CA THR A 77 -19.53 -14.14 15.49
C THR A 77 -18.38 -13.18 15.82
N HIS A 78 -18.73 -11.93 16.08
CA HIS A 78 -17.82 -10.91 16.60
C HIS A 78 -18.57 -9.96 17.52
N ALA A 79 -17.96 -9.58 18.67
CA ALA A 79 -18.55 -8.69 19.67
C ALA A 79 -19.97 -9.11 20.12
N GLY A 80 -20.18 -10.42 20.33
CA GLY A 80 -21.47 -10.97 20.78
C GLY A 80 -22.59 -10.96 19.75
N ARG A 81 -22.30 -10.60 18.49
CA ARG A 81 -23.25 -10.55 17.38
C ARG A 81 -22.81 -11.50 16.27
N THR A 82 -23.77 -12.12 15.61
CA THR A 82 -23.59 -12.87 14.37
C THR A 82 -23.63 -11.93 13.17
N TRP A 83 -22.72 -12.12 12.23
CA TRP A 83 -22.51 -11.30 11.04
C TRP A 83 -22.53 -12.15 9.78
N THR A 84 -23.19 -11.68 8.76
CA THR A 84 -22.92 -12.07 7.38
C THR A 84 -21.77 -11.23 6.80
N VAL A 85 -21.17 -11.67 5.71
CA VAL A 85 -20.12 -10.90 5.03
C VAL A 85 -20.64 -9.53 4.59
N ASP A 86 -21.85 -9.45 4.05
CA ASP A 86 -22.43 -8.21 3.54
C ASP A 86 -22.75 -7.20 4.67
N GLU A 87 -23.30 -7.67 5.79
CA GLU A 87 -23.52 -6.81 6.96
C GLU A 87 -22.21 -6.25 7.52
N TYR A 88 -21.17 -7.10 7.57
CA TYR A 88 -19.85 -6.66 7.99
C TYR A 88 -19.30 -5.59 7.03
N MET A 89 -19.34 -5.86 5.71
CA MET A 89 -18.87 -4.90 4.70
C MET A 89 -19.56 -3.54 4.80
N ALA A 90 -20.88 -3.54 4.98
CA ALA A 90 -21.66 -2.32 5.13
C ALA A 90 -21.27 -1.55 6.42
N THR A 91 -21.22 -2.24 7.57
CA THR A 91 -20.97 -1.64 8.89
C THR A 91 -19.54 -1.13 9.03
N TYR A 92 -18.56 -1.92 8.57
CA TYR A 92 -17.13 -1.59 8.68
C TYR A 92 -16.57 -0.88 7.44
N ARG A 93 -17.49 -0.39 6.56
CA ARG A 93 -17.16 0.44 5.40
C ARG A 93 -16.09 -0.22 4.51
N VAL A 94 -16.27 -1.50 4.22
CA VAL A 94 -15.39 -2.26 3.32
C VAL A 94 -15.72 -1.90 1.88
N SER A 95 -14.74 -1.40 1.14
CA SER A 95 -14.85 -1.06 -0.28
C SER A 95 -14.49 -2.21 -1.21
N GLY A 96 -13.71 -3.17 -0.72
CA GLY A 96 -13.31 -4.35 -1.49
C GLY A 96 -12.88 -5.49 -0.59
N LEU A 97 -13.36 -6.68 -0.91
CA LEU A 97 -13.03 -7.93 -0.26
C LEU A 97 -12.72 -8.99 -1.31
N LEU A 98 -11.52 -9.58 -1.22
CA LEU A 98 -11.06 -10.60 -2.16
C LEU A 98 -10.47 -11.77 -1.38
N VAL A 99 -10.85 -12.99 -1.75
CA VAL A 99 -10.26 -14.23 -1.24
C VAL A 99 -9.72 -15.04 -2.41
N ILE A 100 -8.44 -15.35 -2.37
CA ILE A 100 -7.74 -16.20 -3.34
C ILE A 100 -7.24 -17.43 -2.61
N ARG A 101 -7.39 -18.60 -3.22
CA ARG A 101 -6.72 -19.84 -2.81
C ARG A 101 -6.16 -20.56 -4.02
N ASP A 102 -4.91 -20.98 -3.92
CA ASP A 102 -4.19 -21.66 -5.01
C ASP A 102 -4.28 -20.90 -6.34
N GLY A 103 -4.15 -19.55 -6.31
CA GLY A 103 -4.25 -18.69 -7.47
C GLY A 103 -5.66 -18.51 -8.05
N ARG A 104 -6.70 -19.00 -7.40
CA ARG A 104 -8.09 -18.92 -7.86
C ARG A 104 -8.95 -18.08 -6.92
N VAL A 105 -9.80 -17.22 -7.48
CA VAL A 105 -10.72 -16.37 -6.70
C VAL A 105 -11.89 -17.20 -6.17
N LEU A 106 -12.04 -17.19 -4.84
CA LEU A 106 -13.17 -17.82 -4.11
C LEU A 106 -14.25 -16.80 -3.75
N LEU A 107 -13.87 -15.54 -3.53
CA LEU A 107 -14.78 -14.46 -3.22
C LEU A 107 -14.21 -13.15 -3.75
N GLU A 108 -15.06 -12.35 -4.37
CA GLU A 108 -14.75 -10.98 -4.78
C GLU A 108 -15.99 -10.13 -4.60
N LYS A 109 -15.95 -9.17 -3.67
CA LYS A 109 -17.06 -8.27 -3.37
C LYS A 109 -16.60 -6.83 -3.33
N TYR A 110 -17.48 -5.91 -3.73
CA TYR A 110 -17.24 -4.48 -3.75
C TYR A 110 -18.30 -3.73 -2.94
N GLY A 111 -17.90 -2.70 -2.22
CA GLY A 111 -18.76 -1.81 -1.44
C GLY A 111 -18.40 -0.33 -1.69
N LEU A 112 -19.11 0.58 -1.05
CA LEU A 112 -18.92 2.03 -1.15
C LEU A 112 -18.94 2.55 -2.61
N GLY A 113 -19.69 1.89 -3.50
CA GLY A 113 -19.77 2.28 -4.92
C GLY A 113 -18.52 1.98 -5.75
N ARG A 114 -17.51 1.28 -5.21
CA ARG A 114 -16.28 0.89 -5.93
C ARG A 114 -16.61 -0.13 -7.01
N ARG A 115 -16.02 0.04 -8.18
CA ARG A 115 -16.09 -0.89 -9.31
C ARG A 115 -14.81 -1.71 -9.41
N PRO A 116 -14.78 -2.84 -10.11
CA PRO A 116 -13.58 -3.69 -10.24
C PRO A 116 -12.34 -2.95 -10.74
N GLN A 117 -12.50 -2.03 -11.68
CA GLN A 117 -11.42 -1.23 -12.26
C GLN A 117 -11.00 -0.02 -11.42
N ASP A 118 -11.75 0.31 -10.37
CA ASP A 118 -11.40 1.45 -9.53
C ASP A 118 -10.22 1.08 -8.63
N ARG A 119 -9.23 1.97 -8.59
CA ARG A 119 -8.12 1.88 -7.64
C ARG A 119 -8.59 2.20 -6.21
N TRP A 120 -7.77 1.88 -5.25
CA TRP A 120 -7.97 2.24 -3.85
C TRP A 120 -6.62 2.48 -3.20
N THR A 121 -6.51 3.48 -2.33
CA THR A 121 -5.24 3.81 -1.68
C THR A 121 -4.83 2.77 -0.66
N SER A 122 -3.54 2.43 -0.64
CA SER A 122 -2.98 1.35 0.17
C SER A 122 -2.64 1.75 1.60
N PHE A 123 -2.44 3.04 1.86
CA PHE A 123 -1.73 3.46 3.05
C PHE A 123 -0.46 2.63 3.26
N SER A 124 -0.22 2.17 4.48
CA SER A 124 1.02 1.49 4.85
C SER A 124 1.21 0.08 4.25
N VAL A 125 0.25 -0.46 3.47
CA VAL A 125 0.53 -1.65 2.65
C VAL A 125 1.68 -1.37 1.66
N ALA A 126 1.88 -0.11 1.26
CA ALA A 126 3.02 0.32 0.44
C ALA A 126 4.38 -0.06 1.05
N LYS A 127 4.52 -0.09 2.39
CA LYS A 127 5.76 -0.48 3.07
C LYS A 127 6.20 -1.90 2.69
N SER A 128 5.23 -2.82 2.63
CA SER A 128 5.51 -4.20 2.23
C SER A 128 5.92 -4.30 0.75
N VAL A 129 5.36 -3.46 -0.12
CA VAL A 129 5.82 -3.35 -1.52
C VAL A 129 7.24 -2.78 -1.57
N THR A 130 7.55 -1.76 -0.76
CA THR A 130 8.92 -1.23 -0.64
C THR A 130 9.91 -2.31 -0.19
N ALA A 131 9.55 -3.17 0.76
CA ALA A 131 10.39 -4.29 1.18
C ALA A 131 10.61 -5.30 0.05
N ILE A 132 9.59 -5.59 -0.76
CA ILE A 132 9.74 -6.44 -1.95
C ILE A 132 10.77 -5.82 -2.91
N LEU A 133 10.68 -4.51 -3.18
CA LEU A 133 11.61 -3.82 -4.06
C LEU A 133 13.04 -3.76 -3.50
N VAL A 134 13.23 -3.70 -2.18
CA VAL A 134 14.56 -3.87 -1.55
C VAL A 134 15.12 -5.26 -1.86
N GLY A 135 14.30 -6.31 -1.77
CA GLY A 135 14.69 -7.65 -2.15
C GLY A 135 15.13 -7.72 -3.63
N ALA A 136 14.35 -7.13 -4.53
CA ALA A 136 14.69 -7.04 -5.95
C ALA A 136 16.01 -6.29 -6.18
N ALA A 137 16.26 -5.20 -5.45
CA ALA A 137 17.51 -4.43 -5.58
C ALA A 137 18.74 -5.19 -5.06
N ILE A 138 18.57 -6.07 -4.06
CA ILE A 138 19.63 -6.98 -3.62
C ILE A 138 19.86 -8.06 -4.68
N GLN A 139 18.79 -8.64 -5.26
CA GLN A 139 18.88 -9.61 -6.35
C GLN A 139 19.59 -9.03 -7.60
N ASP A 140 19.31 -7.78 -7.91
CA ASP A 140 19.96 -7.05 -9.03
C ASP A 140 21.41 -6.61 -8.71
N GLY A 141 21.92 -6.84 -7.49
CA GLY A 141 23.22 -6.37 -7.03
C GLY A 141 23.35 -4.86 -6.84
N ARG A 142 22.20 -4.13 -6.83
CA ARG A 142 22.16 -2.68 -6.62
C ARG A 142 22.36 -2.29 -5.16
N ILE A 143 21.97 -3.19 -4.25
CA ILE A 143 22.23 -3.11 -2.81
C ILE A 143 23.05 -4.34 -2.43
N LYS A 144 24.18 -4.12 -1.75
CA LYS A 144 25.13 -5.19 -1.44
C LYS A 144 24.52 -6.25 -0.51
N SER A 145 23.87 -5.82 0.55
CA SER A 145 23.25 -6.71 1.55
C SER A 145 22.35 -5.92 2.51
N LEU A 146 21.59 -6.64 3.33
CA LEU A 146 20.84 -6.08 4.46
C LEU A 146 21.73 -5.43 5.53
N GLN A 147 23.02 -5.78 5.58
CA GLN A 147 23.97 -5.21 6.54
C GLN A 147 24.58 -3.88 6.05
N THR A 148 24.22 -3.43 4.85
CA THR A 148 24.68 -2.14 4.31
C THR A 148 24.29 -1.01 5.27
N PRO A 149 25.25 -0.23 5.80
CA PRO A 149 24.95 0.96 6.59
C PRO A 149 24.11 1.95 5.77
N VAL A 150 23.08 2.51 6.36
CA VAL A 150 22.22 3.47 5.62
C VAL A 150 22.98 4.71 5.21
N THR A 151 24.00 5.12 5.97
CA THR A 151 24.88 6.25 5.69
C THR A 151 25.86 6.04 4.53
N ASP A 152 26.00 4.81 4.03
CA ASP A 152 26.80 4.54 2.82
C ASP A 152 26.06 4.98 1.54
N ILE A 153 24.71 4.90 1.56
CA ILE A 153 23.86 5.30 0.44
C ILE A 153 23.26 6.68 0.66
N LEU A 154 22.96 7.04 1.91
CA LEU A 154 22.44 8.35 2.33
C LEU A 154 23.46 9.08 3.23
N PRO A 155 24.59 9.60 2.66
CA PRO A 155 25.64 10.23 3.45
C PRO A 155 25.17 11.48 4.22
N GLU A 156 24.05 12.07 3.84
CA GLU A 156 23.41 13.20 4.54
C GLU A 156 22.94 12.84 5.95
N LEU A 157 22.83 11.53 6.25
CA LEU A 157 22.50 11.03 7.59
C LEU A 157 23.72 10.87 8.51
N ARG A 158 24.95 11.08 8.03
CA ARG A 158 26.14 11.01 8.86
C ARG A 158 26.11 12.08 9.94
N GLY A 159 26.60 11.73 11.14
CA GLY A 159 26.55 12.60 12.33
C GLY A 159 25.18 12.67 12.98
N SER A 160 24.22 11.85 12.57
CA SER A 160 22.89 11.76 13.16
C SER A 160 22.67 10.46 13.95
N ALA A 161 21.47 10.28 14.47
CA ALA A 161 21.09 9.02 15.13
C ALA A 161 21.04 7.80 14.18
N TYR A 162 21.25 8.00 12.87
CA TYR A 162 21.34 6.92 11.90
C TYR A 162 22.75 6.37 11.68
N ASP A 163 23.78 6.97 12.31
CA ASP A 163 25.12 6.37 12.28
C ASP A 163 25.13 4.97 12.87
N GLY A 164 25.69 4.03 12.12
CA GLY A 164 25.74 2.61 12.49
C GLY A 164 24.41 1.83 12.32
N VAL A 165 23.36 2.48 11.80
CA VAL A 165 22.11 1.79 11.47
C VAL A 165 22.23 1.10 10.11
N THR A 166 21.83 -0.17 10.04
CA THR A 166 21.81 -0.96 8.80
C THR A 166 20.43 -0.94 8.13
N LEU A 167 20.39 -1.28 6.84
CA LEU A 167 19.15 -1.44 6.10
C LEU A 167 18.22 -2.48 6.77
N ARG A 168 18.80 -3.61 7.30
CA ARG A 168 18.03 -4.61 8.03
C ARG A 168 17.27 -4.01 9.21
N GLN A 169 17.93 -3.16 9.97
CA GLN A 169 17.33 -2.52 11.16
C GLN A 169 16.21 -1.53 10.78
N LEU A 170 16.31 -0.84 9.64
CA LEU A 170 15.19 -0.04 9.12
C LEU A 170 14.01 -0.94 8.71
N LEU A 171 14.26 -2.02 7.97
CA LEU A 171 13.18 -2.95 7.55
C LEU A 171 12.47 -3.61 8.73
N MET A 172 13.17 -3.79 9.85
CA MET A 172 12.61 -4.33 11.09
C MET A 172 11.99 -3.26 12.00
N MET A 173 11.96 -1.97 11.60
CA MET A 173 11.50 -0.87 12.46
C MET A 173 12.26 -0.81 13.80
N SER A 174 13.59 -0.93 13.76
CA SER A 174 14.43 -1.06 14.96
C SER A 174 15.71 -0.23 14.90
N SER A 175 15.70 0.91 14.22
CA SER A 175 16.85 1.83 14.19
C SER A 175 17.25 2.36 15.58
N GLY A 176 16.29 2.36 16.52
CA GLY A 176 16.44 3.00 17.82
C GLY A 176 16.29 4.52 17.81
N VAL A 177 15.93 5.13 16.69
CA VAL A 177 15.62 6.55 16.59
C VAL A 177 14.25 6.83 17.19
N ARG A 178 14.12 7.94 17.96
CA ARG A 178 12.86 8.36 18.55
C ARG A 178 11.87 8.76 17.44
N TRP A 179 10.65 8.27 17.54
CA TRP A 179 9.58 8.58 16.60
C TRP A 179 8.21 8.45 17.25
N SER A 180 7.28 9.35 16.93
CA SER A 180 5.88 9.27 17.30
C SER A 180 5.01 9.03 16.07
N GLU A 181 4.32 7.88 16.07
CA GLU A 181 3.38 7.47 15.00
C GLU A 181 1.91 7.70 15.42
N ASP A 182 1.63 8.65 16.31
CA ASP A 182 0.25 8.97 16.72
C ASP A 182 -0.47 9.73 15.61
N TYR A 183 -1.37 9.06 14.91
CA TYR A 183 -2.14 9.64 13.81
C TYR A 183 -3.23 10.62 14.27
N SER A 184 -3.55 10.67 15.54
CA SER A 184 -4.54 11.59 16.13
C SER A 184 -3.91 12.88 16.67
N ASP A 185 -2.60 12.88 16.92
CA ASP A 185 -1.85 14.05 17.39
C ASP A 185 -1.23 14.83 16.20
N PRO A 186 -1.67 16.06 15.93
CA PRO A 186 -1.07 16.88 14.87
C PRO A 186 0.40 17.24 15.14
N ASN A 187 0.90 17.09 16.37
CA ASN A 187 2.28 17.34 16.76
C ASN A 187 3.16 16.10 16.69
N SER A 188 2.60 14.93 16.38
CA SER A 188 3.36 13.71 16.20
C SER A 188 4.33 13.83 15.01
N ASP A 189 5.41 13.02 15.03
CA ASP A 189 6.41 13.05 13.96
C ASP A 189 5.80 12.65 12.60
N VAL A 190 4.86 11.68 12.59
CA VAL A 190 4.16 11.27 11.36
C VAL A 190 3.28 12.37 10.78
N ALA A 191 2.69 13.22 11.61
CA ALA A 191 1.81 14.30 11.16
C ALA A 191 2.57 15.55 10.71
N LYS A 192 3.57 15.99 11.47
CA LYS A 192 4.30 17.26 11.23
C LYS A 192 5.54 17.08 10.35
N GLY A 193 6.15 15.88 10.34
CA GLY A 193 7.41 15.61 9.67
C GLY A 193 7.47 16.08 8.21
N PRO A 194 6.45 15.85 7.38
CA PRO A 194 6.44 16.33 5.99
C PRO A 194 6.57 17.85 5.87
N THR A 195 5.87 18.62 6.70
CA THR A 195 5.91 20.10 6.67
C THR A 195 7.22 20.64 7.26
N GLU A 196 7.66 20.10 8.40
CA GLU A 196 8.92 20.51 9.04
C GLU A 196 10.12 20.14 8.16
N GLY A 197 10.09 18.98 7.51
CA GLY A 197 11.12 18.56 6.57
C GLY A 197 11.32 19.54 5.42
N VAL A 198 10.23 20.06 4.83
CA VAL A 198 10.31 21.11 3.80
C VAL A 198 11.01 22.35 4.32
N LYS A 199 10.66 22.80 5.53
CA LYS A 199 11.31 23.98 6.16
C LYS A 199 12.81 23.75 6.38
N LEU A 200 13.18 22.55 6.89
CA LEU A 200 14.57 22.18 7.18
C LEU A 200 15.41 22.00 5.91
N ALA A 201 14.80 21.63 4.79
CA ALA A 201 15.49 21.51 3.50
C ALA A 201 15.67 22.85 2.79
N GLN A 202 14.99 23.92 3.23
CA GLN A 202 15.13 25.25 2.63
C GLN A 202 16.58 25.73 2.69
N GLY A 203 17.09 26.24 1.56
CA GLY A 203 18.47 26.70 1.44
C GLY A 203 19.54 25.60 1.40
N GLN A 204 19.14 24.35 1.33
CA GLN A 204 20.03 23.18 1.19
C GLN A 204 19.73 22.43 -0.13
N PRO A 205 20.29 22.87 -1.28
CA PRO A 205 20.03 22.28 -2.57
C PRO A 205 20.31 20.77 -2.59
N GLY A 206 19.37 19.98 -3.10
CA GLY A 206 19.49 18.51 -3.21
C GLY A 206 19.22 17.72 -1.94
N LEU A 207 18.98 18.37 -0.80
CA LEU A 207 18.57 17.68 0.43
C LEU A 207 17.08 17.37 0.38
N ASN A 208 16.73 16.07 0.41
CA ASN A 208 15.33 15.64 0.45
C ASN A 208 14.68 16.04 1.79
N PRO A 209 13.44 16.57 1.81
CA PRO A 209 12.72 16.97 3.01
C PRO A 209 12.60 15.87 4.09
N VAL A 210 12.40 14.62 3.69
CA VAL A 210 12.33 13.50 4.65
C VAL A 210 13.70 13.31 5.32
N VAL A 211 14.79 13.29 4.57
CA VAL A 211 16.15 13.18 5.10
C VAL A 211 16.44 14.35 6.03
N ALA A 212 16.06 15.58 5.63
CA ALA A 212 16.24 16.78 6.44
C ALA A 212 15.57 16.69 7.81
N TYR A 213 14.36 16.13 7.86
CA TYR A 213 13.64 15.92 9.13
C TYR A 213 14.24 14.77 9.94
N MET A 214 14.40 13.61 9.34
CA MET A 214 14.79 12.38 10.03
C MET A 214 16.18 12.51 10.69
N ARG A 215 17.13 13.19 10.04
CA ARG A 215 18.48 13.42 10.62
C ARG A 215 18.49 14.25 11.90
N THR A 216 17.42 14.98 12.23
CA THR A 216 17.31 15.79 13.44
C THR A 216 16.82 15.01 14.65
N LEU A 217 16.25 13.84 14.43
CA LEU A 217 15.65 13.04 15.50
C LEU A 217 16.72 12.38 16.39
N PRO A 218 16.55 12.39 17.73
CA PRO A 218 17.54 11.82 18.63
C PRO A 218 17.44 10.29 18.70
N ARG A 219 18.53 9.64 19.08
CA ARG A 219 18.54 8.20 19.41
C ARG A 219 17.86 7.97 20.75
N ALA A 220 16.92 7.02 20.80
CA ALA A 220 16.23 6.60 22.01
C ALA A 220 16.72 5.22 22.51
N HIS A 221 17.14 4.33 21.59
CA HIS A 221 17.58 2.97 21.90
C HIS A 221 18.76 2.58 21.02
N ALA A 222 19.49 1.54 21.42
CA ALA A 222 20.52 0.95 20.54
C ALA A 222 19.85 0.34 19.29
N PRO A 223 20.47 0.46 18.09
CA PRO A 223 19.94 -0.12 16.87
C PRO A 223 19.75 -1.64 17.00
N GLY A 224 18.62 -2.15 16.48
CA GLY A 224 18.28 -3.57 16.49
C GLY A 224 17.68 -4.09 17.80
N THR A 225 17.53 -3.26 18.84
CA THR A 225 17.13 -3.75 20.17
C THR A 225 15.64 -3.60 20.47
N LYS A 226 14.96 -2.63 19.83
CA LYS A 226 13.55 -2.33 20.12
C LYS A 226 12.78 -2.00 18.86
N PHE A 227 11.64 -2.66 18.70
CA PHE A 227 10.67 -2.30 17.67
C PHE A 227 10.02 -0.94 17.99
N ASN A 228 9.99 -0.05 17.01
CA ASN A 228 9.24 1.19 17.05
C ASN A 228 8.73 1.51 15.63
N TYR A 229 7.43 1.32 15.40
CA TYR A 229 6.86 1.56 14.08
C TYR A 229 7.10 3.01 13.63
N ASN A 230 7.71 3.18 12.46
CA ASN A 230 8.24 4.46 12.00
C ASN A 230 8.05 4.62 10.48
N THR A 231 7.02 5.38 10.08
CA THR A 231 6.74 5.66 8.67
C THR A 231 7.87 6.46 8.00
N GLY A 232 8.51 7.37 8.74
CA GLY A 232 9.65 8.15 8.21
C GLY A 232 10.83 7.27 7.81
N GLU A 233 11.08 6.17 8.53
CA GLU A 233 12.13 5.22 8.15
C GLU A 233 11.80 4.46 6.87
N THR A 234 10.53 4.16 6.62
CA THR A 234 10.16 3.55 5.34
C THR A 234 10.30 4.53 4.19
N ASP A 235 10.01 5.81 4.42
CA ASP A 235 10.27 6.86 3.43
C ASP A 235 11.79 7.00 3.19
N LEU A 236 12.66 6.91 4.23
CA LEU A 236 14.12 6.84 4.06
C LEU A 236 14.55 5.62 3.23
N VAL A 237 13.96 4.44 3.49
CA VAL A 237 14.23 3.24 2.67
C VAL A 237 13.83 3.46 1.23
N GLY A 238 12.72 4.13 0.96
CA GLY A 238 12.31 4.51 -0.39
C GLY A 238 13.35 5.40 -1.09
N ILE A 239 13.85 6.44 -0.43
CA ILE A 239 14.88 7.34 -0.96
C ILE A 239 16.20 6.59 -1.19
N LEU A 240 16.60 5.75 -0.22
CA LEU A 240 17.78 4.90 -0.31
C LEU A 240 17.68 3.98 -1.53
N LEU A 241 16.55 3.32 -1.70
CA LEU A 241 16.30 2.41 -2.82
C LEU A 241 16.34 3.15 -4.15
N ALA A 242 15.62 4.26 -4.31
CA ALA A 242 15.64 5.06 -5.54
C ALA A 242 17.06 5.48 -5.92
N ARG A 243 17.89 5.88 -4.94
CA ARG A 243 19.29 6.22 -5.16
C ARG A 243 20.15 5.02 -5.57
N ALA A 244 19.95 3.87 -4.93
CA ALA A 244 20.70 2.65 -5.22
C ALA A 244 20.40 2.09 -6.62
N VAL A 245 19.12 2.14 -7.06
CA VAL A 245 18.72 1.64 -8.38
C VAL A 245 18.85 2.68 -9.48
N GLY A 246 18.95 3.98 -9.15
CA GLY A 246 19.11 5.08 -10.10
C GLY A 246 17.82 5.49 -10.82
N MET A 247 16.65 5.11 -10.27
CA MET A 247 15.32 5.47 -10.81
C MET A 247 14.29 5.60 -9.69
N GLY A 248 13.09 6.15 -9.99
CA GLY A 248 11.97 6.24 -9.05
C GLY A 248 11.43 4.87 -8.65
N LEU A 249 10.76 4.81 -7.49
CA LEU A 249 10.17 3.55 -7.00
C LEU A 249 9.05 3.04 -7.91
N ALA A 250 8.27 3.95 -8.49
CA ALA A 250 7.19 3.61 -9.43
C ALA A 250 7.74 2.95 -10.69
N ASP A 251 8.81 3.50 -11.26
CA ASP A 251 9.46 2.92 -12.43
C ASP A 251 10.09 1.56 -12.11
N TYR A 252 10.74 1.45 -10.94
CA TYR A 252 11.34 0.20 -10.49
C TYR A 252 10.28 -0.86 -10.18
N ALA A 253 9.18 -0.50 -9.54
CA ALA A 253 8.05 -1.40 -9.34
C ALA A 253 7.41 -1.85 -10.66
N SER A 254 7.32 -0.94 -11.63
CA SER A 254 6.86 -1.26 -12.98
C SER A 254 7.76 -2.30 -13.65
N GLU A 255 9.09 -2.10 -13.57
CA GLU A 255 10.08 -3.00 -14.18
C GLU A 255 10.11 -4.38 -13.51
N LYS A 256 10.06 -4.43 -12.16
CA LYS A 256 10.27 -5.67 -11.40
C LYS A 256 9.02 -6.47 -11.15
N ILE A 257 7.85 -5.81 -11.04
CA ILE A 257 6.63 -6.46 -10.60
C ILE A 257 5.49 -6.21 -11.59
N TRP A 258 5.09 -4.93 -11.81
CA TRP A 258 3.85 -4.63 -12.53
C TRP A 258 3.81 -5.23 -13.92
N LYS A 259 4.83 -4.98 -14.74
CA LYS A 259 4.90 -5.50 -16.10
C LYS A 259 5.19 -7.00 -16.17
N PRO A 260 6.28 -7.53 -15.56
CA PRO A 260 6.66 -8.91 -15.78
C PRO A 260 5.74 -9.90 -15.04
N TYR A 261 5.26 -9.58 -13.84
CA TYR A 261 4.31 -10.43 -13.11
C TYR A 261 2.90 -10.32 -13.69
N GLY A 262 2.56 -9.19 -14.28
CA GLY A 262 1.28 -8.96 -14.94
C GLY A 262 0.22 -8.40 -14.00
N MET A 263 0.46 -7.21 -13.45
CA MET A 263 -0.61 -6.45 -12.81
C MET A 263 -1.63 -6.02 -13.85
N GLU A 264 -2.91 -6.03 -13.45
CA GLU A 264 -4.03 -5.83 -14.37
C GLU A 264 -4.12 -4.38 -14.85
N MET A 265 -3.80 -3.44 -13.97
CA MET A 265 -3.93 -2.02 -14.26
C MET A 265 -2.72 -1.23 -13.77
N GLU A 266 -2.55 -0.05 -14.36
CA GLU A 266 -1.61 0.94 -13.87
C GLU A 266 -1.91 1.29 -12.42
N GLY A 267 -0.88 1.33 -11.57
CA GLY A 267 -0.92 1.87 -10.22
C GLY A 267 -0.59 3.36 -10.19
N ALA A 268 -0.79 4.00 -9.03
CA ALA A 268 -0.34 5.37 -8.79
C ALA A 268 0.32 5.46 -7.41
N TRP A 269 1.54 5.98 -7.35
CA TRP A 269 2.30 6.11 -6.11
C TRP A 269 2.42 7.58 -5.70
N VAL A 270 1.92 7.93 -4.51
CA VAL A 270 2.01 9.29 -3.97
C VAL A 270 3.47 9.68 -3.72
N THR A 271 3.84 10.90 -4.12
CA THR A 271 5.19 11.45 -3.89
C THR A 271 5.26 12.29 -2.62
N ASP A 272 6.49 12.44 -2.11
CA ASP A 272 6.84 13.40 -1.08
C ASP A 272 6.93 14.84 -1.66
N PRO A 273 7.08 15.88 -0.82
CA PRO A 273 7.30 17.24 -1.31
C PRO A 273 8.58 17.41 -2.15
N GLY A 274 9.53 16.50 -2.05
CA GLY A 274 10.74 16.45 -2.87
C GLY A 274 10.55 15.80 -4.24
N GLY A 275 9.36 15.26 -4.52
CA GLY A 275 8.99 14.62 -5.79
C GLY A 275 9.41 13.16 -5.92
N LEU A 276 9.88 12.52 -4.83
CA LEU A 276 10.14 11.08 -4.78
C LEU A 276 8.93 10.34 -4.19
N GLU A 277 8.70 9.12 -4.64
CA GLU A 277 7.63 8.27 -4.11
C GLU A 277 7.85 7.96 -2.62
N ARG A 278 6.79 8.07 -1.85
CA ARG A 278 6.82 7.77 -0.42
C ARG A 278 6.88 6.26 -0.18
N GLY A 279 8.01 5.76 0.28
CA GLY A 279 8.19 4.33 0.60
C GLY A 279 7.19 3.80 1.63
N GLY A 280 6.72 4.67 2.54
CA GLY A 280 5.80 4.34 3.61
C GLY A 280 4.31 4.43 3.28
N CYS A 281 3.94 5.06 2.18
CA CYS A 281 2.56 5.36 1.74
C CYS A 281 2.60 5.82 0.27
N CYS A 282 1.63 5.88 -0.42
CA CYS A 282 0.34 5.32 -0.60
C CYS A 282 0.30 4.89 -2.06
N ILE A 283 0.18 3.63 -2.32
CA ILE A 283 -0.01 3.10 -3.67
C ILE A 283 -1.50 2.94 -3.90
N SER A 284 -2.01 3.45 -5.00
CA SER A 284 -3.38 3.18 -5.45
C SER A 284 -3.36 2.07 -6.49
N MET A 285 -4.11 1.00 -6.26
CA MET A 285 -4.20 -0.15 -7.17
C MET A 285 -5.58 -0.82 -7.09
N THR A 286 -5.92 -1.66 -8.07
CA THR A 286 -7.18 -2.40 -8.08
C THR A 286 -7.22 -3.47 -6.97
N LEU A 287 -8.41 -3.94 -6.63
CA LEU A 287 -8.58 -4.98 -5.62
C LEU A 287 -7.82 -6.27 -6.01
N ARG A 288 -7.89 -6.66 -7.28
CA ARG A 288 -7.19 -7.83 -7.79
C ARG A 288 -5.66 -7.65 -7.79
N ASP A 289 -5.16 -6.43 -8.01
CA ASP A 289 -3.73 -6.16 -7.94
C ASP A 289 -3.18 -6.21 -6.51
N TYR A 290 -4.00 -5.84 -5.50
CA TYR A 290 -3.66 -6.18 -4.10
C TYR A 290 -3.51 -7.70 -3.91
N GLY A 291 -4.41 -8.48 -4.50
CA GLY A 291 -4.32 -9.95 -4.48
C GLY A 291 -3.05 -10.45 -5.17
N ARG A 292 -2.68 -9.86 -6.32
CA ARG A 292 -1.45 -10.22 -7.06
C ARG A 292 -0.17 -9.87 -6.29
N VAL A 293 -0.15 -8.77 -5.53
CA VAL A 293 0.97 -8.49 -4.61
C VAL A 293 1.12 -9.61 -3.58
N GLY A 294 0.01 -10.07 -2.98
CA GLY A 294 0.03 -11.20 -2.05
C GLY A 294 0.48 -12.50 -2.73
N GLN A 295 0.00 -12.77 -3.94
CA GLN A 295 0.35 -13.96 -4.70
C GLN A 295 1.83 -13.97 -5.11
N PHE A 296 2.38 -12.83 -5.55
CA PHE A 296 3.79 -12.69 -5.88
C PHE A 296 4.71 -13.07 -4.71
N VAL A 297 4.37 -12.63 -3.49
CA VAL A 297 5.14 -12.98 -2.29
C VAL A 297 4.93 -14.45 -1.90
N LEU A 298 3.71 -14.98 -2.06
CA LEU A 298 3.41 -16.39 -1.80
C LEU A 298 4.14 -17.34 -2.77
N ASP A 299 4.38 -16.87 -4.00
CA ASP A 299 5.14 -17.57 -5.05
C ASP A 299 6.64 -17.21 -4.99
N GLU A 300 7.15 -16.78 -3.82
CA GLU A 300 8.58 -16.51 -3.53
C GLU A 300 9.22 -15.47 -4.47
N GLY A 301 8.42 -14.63 -5.13
CA GLY A 301 8.91 -13.62 -6.07
C GLY A 301 9.52 -14.20 -7.34
N VAL A 302 9.06 -15.35 -7.78
CA VAL A 302 9.50 -16.02 -9.02
C VAL A 302 8.50 -15.72 -10.14
N ILE A 303 9.01 -15.31 -11.32
CA ILE A 303 8.22 -15.05 -12.52
C ILE A 303 8.75 -15.94 -13.65
N ASP A 304 7.92 -16.84 -14.17
CA ASP A 304 8.28 -17.76 -15.27
C ASP A 304 9.61 -18.52 -15.03
N GLY A 305 9.85 -18.92 -13.78
CA GLY A 305 11.09 -19.60 -13.36
C GLY A 305 12.28 -18.66 -13.06
N HIS A 306 12.12 -17.36 -13.26
CA HIS A 306 13.17 -16.37 -12.99
C HIS A 306 12.94 -15.68 -11.65
N PRO A 307 13.88 -15.74 -10.70
CA PRO A 307 13.75 -15.11 -9.41
C PRO A 307 13.93 -13.59 -9.52
N VAL A 308 12.94 -12.84 -9.11
CA VAL A 308 13.01 -11.37 -8.91
C VAL A 308 13.55 -11.05 -7.52
N LEU A 309 13.32 -11.94 -6.56
CA LEU A 309 13.79 -11.82 -5.18
C LEU A 309 14.92 -12.82 -4.93
N PRO A 310 15.86 -12.53 -4.00
CA PRO A 310 16.85 -13.51 -3.57
C PRO A 310 16.17 -14.79 -3.04
N PRO A 311 16.73 -15.97 -3.26
CA PRO A 311 16.20 -17.21 -2.68
C PRO A 311 15.99 -17.10 -1.17
N GLY A 312 14.79 -17.44 -0.70
CA GLY A 312 14.41 -17.35 0.71
C GLY A 312 14.01 -15.95 1.19
N TRP A 313 14.12 -14.90 0.37
CA TRP A 313 13.76 -13.53 0.76
C TRP A 313 12.31 -13.42 1.23
N ALA A 314 11.36 -13.97 0.47
CA ALA A 314 9.95 -13.85 0.82
C ALA A 314 9.64 -14.55 2.15
N LEU A 315 10.27 -15.70 2.42
CA LEU A 315 10.13 -16.39 3.69
C LEU A 315 10.75 -15.58 4.85
N GLU A 316 11.98 -15.07 4.67
CA GLU A 316 12.67 -14.24 5.68
C GLU A 316 11.88 -12.96 5.98
N ALA A 317 11.47 -12.23 4.96
CA ALA A 317 10.72 -10.97 5.09
C ALA A 317 9.37 -11.15 5.80
N THR A 318 8.72 -12.30 5.61
CA THR A 318 7.41 -12.62 6.18
C THR A 318 7.49 -13.57 7.39
N SER A 319 8.65 -13.65 8.03
CA SER A 319 8.89 -14.35 9.30
C SER A 319 9.26 -13.36 10.39
N LYS A 320 9.09 -13.76 11.64
CA LYS A 320 9.42 -12.91 12.79
C LYS A 320 10.92 -12.64 12.85
N GLN A 321 11.29 -11.36 12.70
CA GLN A 321 12.65 -10.86 12.82
C GLN A 321 12.89 -10.09 14.12
N ILE A 322 11.82 -9.50 14.68
CA ILE A 322 11.87 -8.76 15.95
C ILE A 322 10.55 -8.90 16.72
N GLU A 323 10.65 -8.85 18.04
CA GLU A 323 9.47 -8.77 18.92
C GLU A 323 8.83 -7.39 18.85
N ASN A 324 7.48 -7.36 18.77
CA ASN A 324 6.70 -6.12 18.70
C ASN A 324 5.59 -6.04 19.77
N GLY A 325 5.65 -6.88 20.77
CA GLY A 325 4.61 -7.01 21.81
C GLY A 325 3.35 -7.77 21.36
N GLN A 326 3.38 -8.34 20.15
CA GLN A 326 2.33 -9.18 19.58
C GLN A 326 2.95 -10.48 19.01
N ALA A 327 2.65 -10.84 17.76
CA ALA A 327 3.21 -12.04 17.13
C ALA A 327 4.57 -11.79 16.46
N GLY A 328 5.06 -10.56 16.44
CA GLY A 328 6.33 -10.16 15.85
C GLY A 328 6.20 -9.36 14.56
N TYR A 329 7.35 -8.91 14.04
CA TYR A 329 7.46 -8.11 12.82
C TYR A 329 8.61 -8.65 11.95
N GLY A 330 8.38 -8.69 10.65
CA GLY A 330 9.37 -9.07 9.65
C GLY A 330 9.99 -7.85 8.96
N TYR A 331 10.28 -7.94 7.65
CA TYR A 331 10.73 -6.80 6.85
C TYR A 331 9.52 -6.06 6.27
N PHE A 332 8.97 -5.12 7.05
CA PHE A 332 7.73 -4.39 6.78
C PHE A 332 6.49 -5.28 6.65
N TRP A 333 6.49 -6.45 7.32
CA TRP A 333 5.36 -7.36 7.44
C TRP A 333 5.01 -7.64 8.88
N TRP A 334 3.71 -7.65 9.19
CA TRP A 334 3.19 -7.98 10.51
C TRP A 334 2.94 -9.47 10.62
N MET A 335 3.47 -10.11 11.66
CA MET A 335 3.08 -11.47 12.00
C MET A 335 1.76 -11.46 12.76
N GLN A 336 0.96 -12.50 12.55
CA GLN A 336 -0.34 -12.64 13.19
C GLN A 336 -0.37 -13.91 14.06
N PRO A 337 -1.11 -13.90 15.23
CA PRO A 337 -1.19 -15.06 16.11
C PRO A 337 -1.79 -16.32 15.44
N ASN A 338 -2.59 -16.15 14.39
CA ASN A 338 -3.20 -17.23 13.63
C ASN A 338 -2.28 -17.84 12.55
N GLY A 339 -1.01 -17.50 12.54
CA GLY A 339 0.00 -18.01 11.60
C GLY A 339 0.08 -17.26 10.27
N ALA A 340 -0.74 -16.23 10.06
CA ALA A 340 -0.64 -15.39 8.86
C ALA A 340 0.50 -14.38 8.97
N TYR A 341 0.98 -13.92 7.81
CA TYR A 341 1.68 -12.65 7.70
C TYR A 341 0.80 -11.63 6.99
N GLN A 342 1.00 -10.35 7.30
CA GLN A 342 0.06 -9.33 6.86
C GLN A 342 0.76 -8.03 6.51
N ALA A 343 0.45 -7.48 5.32
CA ALA A 343 0.64 -6.06 5.02
C ALA A 343 -0.59 -5.30 5.50
N THR A 344 -0.42 -4.21 6.26
CA THR A 344 -1.55 -3.44 6.79
C THR A 344 -1.40 -1.95 6.53
N GLY A 345 -2.53 -1.29 6.31
CA GLY A 345 -2.63 0.16 6.26
C GLY A 345 -3.71 0.66 7.22
N ILE A 346 -3.52 1.87 7.70
CA ILE A 346 -4.57 2.56 8.48
C ILE A 346 -5.87 2.66 7.67
N PHE A 347 -6.98 2.91 8.37
CA PHE A 347 -8.34 2.92 7.80
C PHE A 347 -8.78 1.60 7.17
N GLY A 348 -8.10 0.47 7.51
CA GLY A 348 -8.58 -0.88 7.25
C GLY A 348 -8.07 -1.56 5.99
N GLN A 349 -6.93 -1.14 5.44
CA GLN A 349 -6.30 -1.84 4.31
C GLN A 349 -5.52 -3.05 4.81
N SER A 350 -5.63 -4.20 4.14
CA SER A 350 -4.77 -5.34 4.43
C SER A 350 -4.65 -6.33 3.26
N ILE A 351 -3.49 -6.95 3.17
CA ILE A 351 -3.25 -8.21 2.46
C ILE A 351 -2.82 -9.21 3.53
N THR A 352 -3.65 -10.21 3.79
CA THR A 352 -3.38 -11.27 4.78
C THR A 352 -3.12 -12.57 4.04
N THR A 353 -1.99 -13.21 4.32
CA THR A 353 -1.60 -14.44 3.62
C THR A 353 -1.36 -15.56 4.62
N PHE A 354 -1.98 -16.70 4.38
CA PHE A 354 -1.75 -17.97 5.06
C PHE A 354 -0.93 -18.87 4.12
N ARG A 355 0.36 -18.93 4.36
CA ARG A 355 1.31 -19.61 3.46
C ARG A 355 0.98 -21.09 3.26
N GLU A 356 0.74 -21.80 4.35
CA GLU A 356 0.47 -23.25 4.32
C GLU A 356 -0.84 -23.59 3.60
N ASP A 357 -1.86 -22.76 3.76
CA ASP A 357 -3.15 -22.95 3.09
C ASP A 357 -3.19 -22.39 1.66
N ARG A 358 -2.14 -21.66 1.24
CA ARG A 358 -2.06 -20.88 0.01
C ARG A 358 -3.25 -19.94 -0.18
N ILE A 359 -3.67 -19.30 0.93
CA ILE A 359 -4.81 -18.38 0.97
C ILE A 359 -4.32 -16.94 1.11
N ILE A 360 -4.90 -16.06 0.30
CA ILE A 360 -4.72 -14.61 0.37
C ILE A 360 -6.08 -13.97 0.59
N ILE A 361 -6.20 -13.10 1.59
CA ILE A 361 -7.41 -12.33 1.86
C ILE A 361 -7.05 -10.85 1.85
N VAL A 362 -7.67 -10.11 0.93
CA VAL A 362 -7.52 -8.66 0.81
C VAL A 362 -8.77 -7.99 1.35
N VAL A 363 -8.57 -7.02 2.24
CA VAL A 363 -9.63 -6.12 2.73
C VAL A 363 -9.20 -4.69 2.48
N ASN A 364 -10.02 -3.93 1.74
CA ASN A 364 -9.88 -2.48 1.63
C ASN A 364 -11.09 -1.82 2.29
N SER A 365 -10.86 -0.85 3.15
CA SER A 365 -11.92 -0.18 3.90
C SER A 365 -11.71 1.34 3.96
N ALA A 366 -12.74 2.03 4.42
CA ALA A 366 -12.73 3.43 4.80
C ALA A 366 -13.19 3.56 6.26
N TRP A 367 -12.45 2.98 7.21
CA TRP A 367 -12.79 3.05 8.63
C TRP A 367 -12.91 4.49 9.11
N PRO A 368 -13.79 4.79 10.08
CA PRO A 368 -14.01 6.17 10.56
C PRO A 368 -12.81 6.74 11.33
N LYS A 369 -11.86 5.90 11.74
CA LYS A 369 -10.61 6.28 12.42
C LYS A 369 -9.46 5.43 11.90
N SER A 370 -8.23 5.86 12.12
CA SER A 370 -7.01 5.20 11.62
C SER A 370 -6.88 3.73 12.04
N GLY A 371 -7.46 3.36 13.18
CA GLY A 371 -7.47 1.99 13.71
C GLY A 371 -8.09 1.94 15.09
N GLY A 372 -8.01 0.81 15.75
CA GLY A 372 -8.51 0.57 17.09
C GLY A 372 -8.70 -0.94 17.30
N PRO A 373 -8.76 -1.42 18.56
CA PRO A 373 -8.99 -2.85 18.85
C PRO A 373 -10.28 -3.36 18.23
N ASP A 374 -11.39 -2.63 18.39
CA ASP A 374 -12.71 -2.94 17.84
C ASP A 374 -12.70 -3.20 16.31
N LEU A 375 -12.00 -2.34 15.56
CA LEU A 375 -11.91 -2.46 14.10
C LEU A 375 -10.98 -3.59 13.69
N ARG A 376 -9.84 -3.76 14.39
CA ARG A 376 -8.88 -4.83 14.10
C ARG A 376 -9.44 -6.21 14.45
N ASP A 377 -10.13 -6.34 15.60
CA ASP A 377 -10.70 -7.60 16.05
C ASP A 377 -11.84 -8.04 15.13
N GLY A 378 -12.69 -7.10 14.67
CA GLY A 378 -13.72 -7.38 13.67
C GLY A 378 -13.15 -7.86 12.35
N ARG A 379 -12.07 -7.21 11.85
CA ARG A 379 -11.38 -7.65 10.63
C ARG A 379 -10.75 -9.04 10.81
N THR A 380 -10.15 -9.30 11.96
CA THR A 380 -9.56 -10.60 12.27
C THR A 380 -10.62 -11.71 12.31
N ALA A 381 -11.79 -11.43 12.90
CA ALA A 381 -12.91 -12.37 12.93
C ALA A 381 -13.40 -12.70 11.50
N LEU A 382 -13.59 -11.69 10.65
CA LEU A 382 -13.93 -11.89 9.23
C LEU A 382 -12.88 -12.75 8.51
N ILE A 383 -11.59 -12.39 8.65
CA ILE A 383 -10.48 -13.10 7.99
C ILE A 383 -10.44 -14.58 8.42
N ASN A 384 -10.60 -14.85 9.72
CA ASN A 384 -10.61 -16.23 10.22
C ASN A 384 -11.79 -17.02 9.69
N ALA A 385 -12.98 -16.42 9.63
CA ALA A 385 -14.17 -17.06 9.07
C ALA A 385 -14.01 -17.39 7.57
N LEU A 386 -13.47 -16.45 6.80
CA LEU A 386 -13.18 -16.64 5.37
C LEU A 386 -12.14 -17.74 5.15
N ARG A 387 -11.06 -17.77 5.97
CA ARG A 387 -10.07 -18.85 5.93
C ARG A 387 -10.72 -20.19 6.19
N GLN A 388 -11.50 -20.33 7.27
CA GLN A 388 -12.17 -21.57 7.62
C GLN A 388 -13.12 -22.03 6.49
N ALA A 389 -13.90 -21.11 5.93
CA ALA A 389 -14.76 -21.41 4.80
C ALA A 389 -13.94 -21.84 3.55
N ALA A 390 -12.80 -21.20 3.30
CA ALA A 390 -11.96 -21.52 2.15
C ALA A 390 -11.30 -22.92 2.25
N ILE A 391 -10.87 -23.36 3.44
CA ILE A 391 -10.23 -24.66 3.64
C ILE A 391 -11.26 -25.82 3.77
N ALA A 392 -12.51 -25.52 4.13
CA ALA A 392 -13.54 -26.55 4.23
C ALA A 392 -13.72 -27.28 2.88
N PRO A 393 -14.04 -28.58 2.86
CA PRO A 393 -14.42 -29.28 1.64
C PRO A 393 -15.55 -28.55 0.91
N ALA A 394 -15.58 -28.66 -0.41
CA ALA A 394 -16.75 -28.20 -1.17
C ALA A 394 -17.98 -29.03 -0.75
N PRO A 395 -19.15 -28.40 -0.57
CA PRO A 395 -20.38 -29.10 -0.21
C PRO A 395 -20.81 -30.12 -1.27
#